data_ca743af0e78ed7734bf249ff39749c34
#
_entry.id   ca743af0e78ed7734bf249ff39749c34
#
_cell.length_a   1.000
_cell.length_b   1.000
_cell.length_c   1.000
_cell.angle_alpha   90.00
_cell.angle_beta   90.00
_cell.angle_gamma   90.00
#
_symmetry.space_group_name_H-M   'P 1'
#
loop_
_entity.id
_entity.type
_entity.pdbx_description
1 polymer ?
#
loop_
_entity_poly.entity_id
_entity_poly.type
_entity_poly.pdbx_seq_one_letter_code
_entity_poly.pdbx_strand_id
1 'polypeptide(L)' 'MAIDPVCGKPVNPHNAYWMIWYKGTPYYFDTEDCQLRFDHKPEHYRLATLDRHQKQAVY' A
#
# COMPACT_ATOMS: atom_id res chain seq x y z
N MET A 1 9.73 -6.34 5.15
CA MET A 1 8.90 -5.24 5.60
C MET A 1 7.99 -4.74 4.49
N ALA A 2 6.79 -4.37 4.84
CA ALA A 2 5.85 -3.81 3.88
C ALA A 2 5.95 -2.29 3.88
N ILE A 3 5.41 -1.68 2.84
CA ILE A 3 5.36 -0.22 2.72
C ILE A 3 3.90 0.19 2.63
N ASP A 4 3.52 1.18 3.44
CA ASP A 4 2.19 1.76 3.38
C ASP A 4 2.01 2.43 2.02
N PRO A 5 1.02 1.99 1.21
CA PRO A 5 0.88 2.55 -0.13
C PRO A 5 0.39 4.00 -0.15
N VAL A 6 -0.15 4.49 0.96
CA VAL A 6 -0.62 5.87 1.05
C VAL A 6 0.47 6.80 1.56
N CYS A 7 1.09 6.44 2.67
CA CYS A 7 2.09 7.28 3.32
C CYS A 7 3.51 7.03 2.84
N GLY A 8 3.78 5.82 2.35
CA GLY A 8 5.13 5.44 1.97
C GLY A 8 6.03 5.05 3.12
N LYS A 9 5.50 4.94 4.32
CA LYS A 9 6.27 4.57 5.50
C LYS A 9 6.40 3.06 5.62
N PRO A 10 7.49 2.57 6.21
CA PRO A 10 7.62 1.13 6.42
C PRO A 10 6.64 0.64 7.47
N VAL A 11 6.06 -0.53 7.22
CA VAL A 11 5.09 -1.15 8.12
C VAL A 11 5.53 -2.59 8.36
N ASN A 12 5.55 -3.00 9.63
CA ASN A 12 5.84 -4.37 9.97
C ASN A 12 4.57 -5.21 9.80
N PRO A 13 4.51 -6.12 8.83
CA PRO A 13 3.29 -6.91 8.59
C PRO A 13 2.88 -7.77 9.77
N HIS A 14 3.82 -8.12 10.64
CA HIS A 14 3.48 -8.92 11.82
C HIS A 14 2.76 -8.11 12.89
N ASN A 15 2.93 -6.79 12.89
CA ASN A 15 2.34 -5.92 13.89
C ASN A 15 1.31 -4.95 13.31
N ALA A 16 1.01 -5.06 12.03
CA ALA A 16 0.08 -4.14 11.39
C ALA A 16 -1.35 -4.43 11.83
N TYR A 17 -2.03 -3.42 12.36
CA TYR A 17 -3.44 -3.54 12.69
C TYR A 17 -4.33 -3.35 11.48
N TRP A 18 -3.89 -2.55 10.53
CA TRP A 18 -4.71 -2.16 9.40
C TRP A 18 -4.16 -2.80 8.13
N MET A 19 -5.02 -3.56 7.46
CA MET A 19 -4.65 -4.29 6.26
C MET A 19 -5.86 -4.40 5.36
N ILE A 20 -5.63 -4.37 4.06
CA ILE A 20 -6.68 -4.61 3.07
C ILE A 20 -6.16 -5.62 2.06
N TRP A 21 -6.96 -6.65 1.79
CA TRP A 21 -6.72 -7.55 0.66
C TRP A 21 -7.38 -6.94 -0.56
N TYR A 22 -6.60 -6.69 -1.59
CA TYR A 22 -7.11 -6.13 -2.82
C TYR A 22 -6.51 -6.86 -4.00
N LYS A 23 -7.37 -7.51 -4.78
CA LYS A 23 -6.97 -8.26 -5.98
C LYS A 23 -5.85 -9.25 -5.70
N GLY A 24 -5.99 -9.98 -4.60
CA GLY A 24 -5.04 -11.02 -4.25
C GLY A 24 -3.75 -10.54 -3.60
N THR A 25 -3.63 -9.25 -3.33
CA THR A 25 -2.44 -8.70 -2.71
C THR A 25 -2.80 -8.05 -1.39
N PRO A 26 -2.09 -8.35 -0.31
CA PRO A 26 -2.32 -7.67 0.97
C PRO A 26 -1.57 -6.34 1.00
N TYR A 27 -2.26 -5.33 1.49
CA TYR A 27 -1.69 -3.99 1.69
C TYR A 27 -1.76 -3.65 3.16
N TYR A 28 -0.65 -3.19 3.73
CA TYR A 28 -0.54 -2.89 5.15
C TYR A 28 -0.43 -1.39 5.33
N PHE A 29 -1.00 -0.90 6.43
CA PHE A 29 -1.07 0.54 6.69
C PHE A 29 -0.60 0.83 8.09
N ASP A 30 0.05 1.97 8.28
CA ASP A 30 0.54 2.38 9.58
C ASP A 30 -0.53 3.09 10.41
N THR A 31 -1.57 3.62 9.79
CA THR A 31 -2.68 4.28 10.47
C THR A 31 -4.00 3.92 9.82
N GLU A 32 -5.09 4.10 10.58
CA GLU A 32 -6.42 3.88 10.06
C GLU A 32 -6.75 4.86 8.95
N ASP A 33 -6.25 6.08 9.06
CA ASP A 33 -6.48 7.10 8.04
C ASP A 33 -5.96 6.64 6.68
N CYS A 34 -4.76 6.07 6.67
CA CYS A 34 -4.20 5.54 5.43
C CYS A 34 -5.03 4.39 4.88
N GLN A 35 -5.52 3.51 5.76
CA GLN A 35 -6.38 2.43 5.34
C GLN A 35 -7.65 2.95 4.68
N LEU A 36 -8.27 3.94 5.28
CA LEU A 36 -9.50 4.51 4.74
C LEU A 36 -9.27 5.20 3.40
N ARG A 37 -8.16 5.90 3.27
CA ARG A 37 -7.82 6.54 2.01
C ARG A 37 -7.65 5.53 0.89
N PHE A 38 -6.97 4.43 1.19
CA PHE A 38 -6.79 3.35 0.23
C PHE A 38 -8.14 2.72 -0.12
N ASP A 39 -8.98 2.51 0.87
CA ASP A 39 -10.29 1.89 0.66
C ASP A 39 -11.15 2.74 -0.27
N HIS A 40 -11.03 4.05 -0.19
CA HIS A 40 -11.78 4.96 -1.06
C HIS A 40 -11.29 4.92 -2.51
N LYS A 41 -9.97 4.85 -2.71
CA LYS A 41 -9.39 4.89 -4.04
C LYS A 41 -8.26 3.88 -4.17
N PRO A 42 -8.59 2.59 -4.10
CA PRO A 42 -7.54 1.56 -4.08
C PRO A 42 -6.71 1.52 -5.36
N GLU A 43 -7.33 1.74 -6.51
CA GLU A 43 -6.58 1.71 -7.77
C GLU A 43 -5.57 2.84 -7.86
N HIS A 44 -5.91 3.99 -7.33
CA HIS A 44 -5.01 5.13 -7.36
C HIS A 44 -3.71 4.83 -6.60
N TYR A 45 -3.84 4.31 -5.39
CA TYR A 45 -2.66 4.02 -4.57
C TYR A 45 -1.94 2.77 -5.04
N ARG A 46 -2.67 1.79 -5.53
CA ARG A 46 -2.09 0.57 -6.06
C ARG A 46 -1.22 0.87 -7.28
N LEU A 47 -1.73 1.68 -8.20
CA LEU A 47 -0.99 2.05 -9.40
C LEU A 47 0.24 2.88 -9.07
N ALA A 48 0.14 3.77 -8.10
CA ALA A 48 1.30 4.56 -7.67
C ALA A 48 2.40 3.67 -7.13
N THR A 49 2.03 2.64 -6.36
CA THR A 49 3.00 1.70 -5.82
C THR A 49 3.65 0.88 -6.92
N LEU A 50 2.86 0.39 -7.85
CA LEU A 50 3.38 -0.39 -8.98
C LEU A 50 4.27 0.47 -9.86
N ASP A 51 3.88 1.71 -10.10
CA ASP A 51 4.67 2.61 -10.91
C ASP A 51 6.04 2.82 -10.32
N ARG A 52 6.11 2.98 -9.00
CA ARG A 52 7.40 3.12 -8.33
C ARG A 52 8.28 1.90 -8.51
N HIS A 53 7.69 0.71 -8.46
CA HIS A 53 8.43 -0.53 -8.64
C HIS A 53 8.87 -0.73 -10.07
N GLN A 54 8.01 -0.44 -11.02
CA GLN A 54 8.24 -0.73 -12.41
C GLN A 54 9.00 0.35 -13.14
N LYS A 55 9.07 1.53 -12.56
CA LYS A 55 9.69 2.66 -13.23
C LYS A 55 11.11 2.36 -13.67
N GLN A 56 11.85 1.69 -12.83
CA GLN A 56 13.23 1.35 -13.15
C GLN A 56 13.34 0.22 -14.16
N ALA A 57 12.34 -0.65 -14.17
CA ALA A 57 12.35 -1.78 -15.10
C ALA A 57 11.95 -1.34 -16.51
N VAL A 58 11.13 -0.31 -16.60
CA VAL A 58 10.65 0.17 -17.89
C VAL A 58 11.68 1.06 -18.58
N TYR A 59 12.36 1.85 -17.85
CA TYR A 59 13.32 2.79 -18.39
C TYR A 59 14.73 2.42 -18.05
#